data_106a6e39c6861ed9d05fab459f2aab60
#
_entry.id   106a6e39c6861ed9d05fab459f2aab60
#
_cell.length_a   1.000
_cell.length_b   1.000
_cell.length_c   1.000
_cell.angle_alpha   90.00
_cell.angle_beta   90.00
_cell.angle_gamma   90.00
#
_symmetry.space_group_name_H-M   'P 1'
#
loop_
_entity.id
_entity.type
_entity.pdbx_description
1 polymer ?
#
loop_
_entity_poly.entity_id
_entity_poly.type
_entity_poly.pdbx_seq_one_letter_code
_entity_poly.pdbx_strand_id
1 'polypeptide(L)'
;RGLGDVYKRQVLGLVKAQMVKNTVIVPTGAKGGFVPQHLPDPAVDRAAWLAEGIACYRIFVSSPVTLTDNIVGGEVVVPPNVVRYDDDDPYLVVAADKGTATFSDIANAISIERGHWLGDAFASGGSVGYDHKGMGITARGAWESVKRHFTELGRDCQSEDFTCVGIGDMAGDVFGNGMLLSRHTRLVAAFNHLHIFLDPFPDAASSFDERQRLFVLPRSSWADYDASLISEGGGVYPRSLKAIPLSPEVRGVLGIADTVTSLPPNELIHAILQAPVDLFWNGGIGTYVKALGETHAQVGDKANDALRVNGSQVRAKVVGEGGNLGWTQRGRVEYALTGGRLNTDFIDNSAGVDTSDHEVNIKILLD
;
A
#
# COMPACT_ATOMS: atom_id res chain seq x y z
N ARG A 1 8.55 -27.95 17.14
CA ARG A 1 8.71 -26.56 16.73
C ARG A 1 7.43 -25.84 17.14
N GLY A 2 7.54 -24.92 18.13
CA GLY A 2 6.35 -24.28 18.70
C GLY A 2 5.78 -23.18 17.81
N LEU A 3 4.54 -22.79 18.05
CA LEU A 3 3.86 -21.65 17.41
C LEU A 3 4.74 -20.38 17.42
N GLY A 4 5.56 -20.16 18.45
CA GLY A 4 6.51 -19.05 18.54
C GLY A 4 7.53 -18.97 17.39
N ASP A 5 8.00 -20.10 16.86
CA ASP A 5 8.95 -20.12 15.73
C ASP A 5 8.29 -19.71 14.41
N VAL A 6 6.97 -19.93 14.27
CA VAL A 6 6.20 -19.51 13.08
C VAL A 6 6.02 -18.00 13.10
N TYR A 7 5.55 -17.45 14.23
CA TYR A 7 5.37 -16.00 14.39
C TYR A 7 6.68 -15.23 14.28
N LYS A 8 7.75 -15.74 14.91
CA LYS A 8 9.08 -15.12 14.77
C LYS A 8 9.53 -15.01 13.32
N ARG A 9 9.31 -16.05 12.50
CA ARG A 9 9.66 -16.01 11.08
C ARG A 9 8.78 -15.04 10.29
N GLN A 10 7.48 -14.94 10.62
CA GLN A 10 6.57 -13.98 9.99
C GLN A 10 6.98 -12.54 10.30
N VAL A 11 7.25 -12.23 11.58
CA VAL A 11 7.71 -10.89 12.00
C VAL A 11 9.06 -10.56 11.36
N LEU A 12 10.03 -11.48 11.37
CA LEU A 12 11.33 -11.24 10.73
C LEU A 12 11.21 -11.07 9.21
N GLY A 13 10.29 -11.77 8.56
CA GLY A 13 10.00 -11.59 7.12
C GLY A 13 9.44 -10.19 6.85
N LEU A 14 8.50 -9.74 7.67
CA LEU A 14 7.93 -8.39 7.58
C LEU A 14 8.99 -7.31 7.82
N VAL A 15 9.80 -7.46 8.88
CA VAL A 15 10.89 -6.51 9.20
C VAL A 15 11.90 -6.43 8.05
N LYS A 16 12.29 -7.55 7.44
CA LYS A 16 13.19 -7.54 6.27
C LYS A 16 12.59 -6.77 5.09
N ALA A 17 11.31 -6.95 4.81
CA ALA A 17 10.62 -6.19 3.78
C ALA A 17 10.57 -4.69 4.10
N GLN A 18 10.35 -4.34 5.36
CA GLN A 18 10.31 -2.94 5.82
C GLN A 18 11.69 -2.26 5.83
N MET A 19 12.79 -3.00 5.86
CA MET A 19 14.15 -2.42 5.85
C MET A 19 14.48 -1.61 4.60
N VAL A 20 13.84 -1.90 3.47
CA VAL A 20 14.01 -1.15 2.22
C VAL A 20 12.91 -0.11 1.98
N LYS A 21 11.87 -0.10 2.81
CA LYS A 21 10.79 0.87 2.72
C LYS A 21 11.29 2.24 3.16
N ASN A 22 11.02 3.25 2.34
CA ASN A 22 11.38 4.65 2.62
C ASN A 22 12.89 4.90 2.86
N THR A 23 13.78 4.05 2.34
CA THR A 23 15.23 4.13 2.60
C THR A 23 15.89 5.41 2.07
N VAL A 24 15.27 6.14 1.17
CA VAL A 24 15.78 7.41 0.66
C VAL A 24 15.54 8.54 1.67
N ILE A 25 14.41 8.52 2.37
CA ILE A 25 13.99 9.58 3.31
C ILE A 25 14.40 9.22 4.74
N VAL A 26 14.22 7.95 5.13
CA VAL A 26 14.57 7.43 6.45
C VAL A 26 15.58 6.30 6.30
N PRO A 27 16.87 6.61 6.06
CA PRO A 27 17.90 5.60 5.75
C PRO A 27 18.26 4.72 6.93
N THR A 28 18.14 5.24 8.15
CA THR A 28 18.41 4.53 9.40
C THR A 28 17.19 4.52 10.29
N GLY A 29 17.14 3.62 11.24
CA GLY A 29 16.06 3.51 12.22
C GLY A 29 15.73 2.07 12.55
N ALA A 30 15.15 1.88 13.74
CA ALA A 30 14.65 0.59 14.19
C ALA A 30 13.29 0.32 13.57
N LYS A 31 13.07 -0.91 13.11
CA LYS A 31 11.78 -1.38 12.62
C LYS A 31 11.42 -2.66 13.35
N GLY A 32 10.20 -2.77 13.82
CA GLY A 32 9.74 -3.89 14.61
C GLY A 32 8.29 -4.24 14.34
N GLY A 33 7.86 -5.31 14.96
CA GLY A 33 6.48 -5.76 14.90
C GLY A 33 6.16 -6.66 16.08
N PHE A 34 4.88 -6.88 16.32
CA PHE A 34 4.39 -7.76 17.37
C PHE A 34 3.26 -8.64 16.86
N VAL A 35 3.00 -9.72 17.55
CA VAL A 35 1.90 -10.66 17.26
C VAL A 35 1.06 -10.82 18.51
N PRO A 36 -0.22 -10.39 18.52
CA PRO A 36 -1.14 -10.68 19.60
C PRO A 36 -1.37 -12.19 19.71
N GLN A 37 -1.16 -12.75 20.92
CA GLN A 37 -1.25 -14.20 21.13
C GLN A 37 -2.68 -14.67 21.42
N HIS A 38 -3.53 -13.78 21.92
CA HIS A 38 -4.88 -14.10 22.41
C HIS A 38 -5.95 -13.31 21.65
N LEU A 39 -5.71 -13.04 20.38
CA LEU A 39 -6.62 -12.25 19.53
C LEU A 39 -7.93 -13.02 19.31
N PRO A 40 -9.10 -12.49 19.74
CA PRO A 40 -10.39 -13.11 19.46
C PRO A 40 -10.68 -13.19 17.95
N ASP A 41 -11.60 -14.08 17.57
CA ASP A 41 -12.05 -14.16 16.18
C ASP A 41 -12.87 -12.90 15.83
N PRO A 42 -12.44 -12.07 14.87
CA PRO A 42 -13.15 -10.85 14.49
C PRO A 42 -14.52 -11.10 13.86
N ALA A 43 -14.78 -12.31 13.35
CA ALA A 43 -16.08 -12.70 12.84
C ALA A 43 -17.10 -12.95 13.97
N VAL A 44 -16.63 -13.27 15.17
CA VAL A 44 -17.46 -13.52 16.36
C VAL A 44 -17.62 -12.25 17.19
N ASP A 45 -16.51 -11.59 17.51
CA ASP A 45 -16.51 -10.36 18.30
C ASP A 45 -15.40 -9.40 17.81
N ARG A 46 -15.82 -8.51 16.92
CA ARG A 46 -14.92 -7.50 16.36
C ARG A 46 -14.47 -6.46 17.38
N ALA A 47 -15.30 -6.15 18.38
CA ALA A 47 -14.97 -5.16 19.41
C ALA A 47 -13.88 -5.71 20.34
N ALA A 48 -14.02 -6.95 20.80
CA ALA A 48 -13.00 -7.62 21.59
C ALA A 48 -11.69 -7.82 20.80
N TRP A 49 -11.79 -8.15 19.51
CA TRP A 49 -10.61 -8.24 18.62
C TRP A 49 -9.85 -6.92 18.55
N LEU A 50 -10.55 -5.80 18.37
CA LEU A 50 -9.95 -4.47 18.32
C LEU A 50 -9.35 -4.07 19.67
N ALA A 51 -10.06 -4.32 20.76
CA ALA A 51 -9.61 -4.00 22.13
C ALA A 51 -8.31 -4.73 22.49
N GLU A 52 -8.21 -6.03 22.17
CA GLU A 52 -6.98 -6.81 22.37
C GLU A 52 -5.83 -6.29 21.50
N GLY A 53 -6.12 -5.95 20.23
CA GLY A 53 -5.14 -5.35 19.34
C GLY A 53 -4.57 -4.03 19.89
N ILE A 54 -5.43 -3.16 20.41
CA ILE A 54 -5.03 -1.89 21.05
C ILE A 54 -4.21 -2.15 22.32
N ALA A 55 -4.62 -3.11 23.17
CA ALA A 55 -3.88 -3.45 24.38
C ALA A 55 -2.46 -3.93 24.04
N CYS A 56 -2.32 -4.81 23.07
CA CYS A 56 -1.02 -5.28 22.59
C CYS A 56 -0.18 -4.15 21.99
N TYR A 57 -0.80 -3.25 21.22
CA TYR A 57 -0.13 -2.08 20.64
C TYR A 57 0.42 -1.13 21.72
N ARG A 58 -0.38 -0.86 22.77
CA ARG A 58 0.06 -0.05 23.92
C ARG A 58 1.28 -0.66 24.62
N ILE A 59 1.29 -1.97 24.84
CA ILE A 59 2.45 -2.67 25.42
C ILE A 59 3.67 -2.52 24.52
N PHE A 60 3.50 -2.76 23.23
CA PHE A 60 4.58 -2.69 22.26
C PHE A 60 5.18 -1.27 22.17
N VAL A 61 4.35 -0.23 22.01
CA VAL A 61 4.81 1.16 21.89
C VAL A 61 5.41 1.69 23.19
N SER A 62 4.83 1.33 24.34
CA SER A 62 5.36 1.73 25.65
C SER A 62 6.78 1.20 25.90
N SER A 63 7.10 0.01 25.38
CA SER A 63 8.39 -0.63 25.66
C SER A 63 9.59 0.16 25.08
N PRO A 64 9.64 0.55 23.80
CA PRO A 64 10.72 1.39 23.27
C PRO A 64 10.84 2.74 24.01
N VAL A 65 9.72 3.41 24.32
CA VAL A 65 9.74 4.69 25.04
C VAL A 65 10.41 4.57 26.41
N THR A 66 10.33 3.40 27.07
CA THR A 66 11.02 3.20 28.35
C THR A 66 12.52 2.90 28.23
N LEU A 67 13.00 2.66 27.02
CA LEU A 67 14.41 2.34 26.75
C LEU A 67 15.15 3.49 26.05
N THR A 68 14.40 4.39 25.40
CA THR A 68 14.94 5.55 24.67
C THR A 68 15.29 6.66 25.66
N ASP A 69 16.40 7.35 25.40
CA ASP A 69 16.76 8.54 26.17
C ASP A 69 15.67 9.62 26.04
N ASN A 70 15.59 10.52 27.02
CA ASN A 70 14.63 11.62 27.01
C ASN A 70 15.34 12.98 27.03
N ILE A 71 14.66 14.05 26.68
CA ILE A 71 15.15 15.42 26.86
C ILE A 71 14.31 16.07 27.97
N VAL A 72 14.99 16.54 29.03
CA VAL A 72 14.35 17.20 30.14
C VAL A 72 15.14 18.53 30.45
N GLY A 73 14.47 19.64 30.31
CA GLY A 73 15.11 20.95 30.52
C GLY A 73 16.27 21.27 29.57
N GLY A 74 16.25 20.65 28.37
CA GLY A 74 17.31 20.81 27.37
C GLY A 74 18.49 19.85 27.51
N GLU A 75 18.48 18.95 28.50
CA GLU A 75 19.54 17.97 28.74
C GLU A 75 19.04 16.55 28.42
N VAL A 76 19.95 15.73 27.90
CA VAL A 76 19.62 14.30 27.64
C VAL A 76 19.64 13.51 28.94
N VAL A 77 18.56 12.82 29.23
CA VAL A 77 18.37 12.02 30.44
C VAL A 77 18.23 10.54 30.06
N VAL A 78 19.16 9.73 30.54
CA VAL A 78 19.15 8.27 30.35
C VAL A 78 18.07 7.61 31.22
N PRO A 79 17.27 6.69 30.71
CA PRO A 79 16.27 5.98 31.50
C PRO A 79 16.91 5.22 32.69
N PRO A 80 16.27 5.18 33.86
CA PRO A 80 16.82 4.45 34.99
C PRO A 80 16.88 2.95 34.73
N ASN A 81 17.94 2.29 35.21
CA ASN A 81 18.16 0.84 35.08
C ASN A 81 18.34 0.32 33.65
N VAL A 82 18.65 1.18 32.70
CA VAL A 82 19.00 0.82 31.32
C VAL A 82 20.51 0.81 31.17
N VAL A 83 21.07 -0.27 30.64
CA VAL A 83 22.47 -0.35 30.22
C VAL A 83 22.50 -0.08 28.71
N ARG A 84 23.09 1.02 28.33
CA ARG A 84 23.28 1.38 26.92
C ARG A 84 24.74 1.19 26.50
N TYR A 85 24.93 0.88 25.23
CA TYR A 85 26.22 0.67 24.60
C TYR A 85 26.53 1.73 23.54
N ASP A 86 25.53 2.53 23.18
CA ASP A 86 25.60 3.57 22.16
C ASP A 86 25.60 4.98 22.81
N ASP A 87 25.84 5.99 22.01
CA ASP A 87 25.77 7.40 22.42
C ASP A 87 24.31 7.82 22.69
N ASP A 88 24.10 9.09 23.05
CA ASP A 88 22.78 9.65 23.33
C ASP A 88 21.84 9.50 22.12
N ASP A 89 20.66 8.90 22.35
CA ASP A 89 19.63 8.71 21.34
C ASP A 89 18.23 9.03 21.91
N PRO A 90 17.89 10.33 22.03
CA PRO A 90 16.59 10.73 22.53
C PRO A 90 15.48 10.76 21.46
N TYR A 91 15.79 10.48 20.19
CA TYR A 91 14.83 10.61 19.10
C TYR A 91 14.17 9.26 18.77
N LEU A 92 12.90 9.15 19.08
CA LEU A 92 12.07 8.01 18.70
C LEU A 92 10.72 8.50 18.21
N VAL A 93 10.37 8.18 16.98
CA VAL A 93 9.04 8.43 16.39
C VAL A 93 8.40 7.11 15.97
N VAL A 94 7.08 7.08 15.94
CA VAL A 94 6.30 5.92 15.52
C VAL A 94 5.54 6.22 14.25
N ALA A 95 5.76 5.40 13.22
CA ALA A 95 4.92 5.35 12.03
C ALA A 95 4.32 3.95 11.92
N ALA A 96 3.02 3.81 12.19
CA ALA A 96 2.35 2.53 12.05
C ALA A 96 2.12 2.20 10.57
N ASP A 97 2.53 1.02 10.12
CA ASP A 97 2.40 0.59 8.72
C ASP A 97 0.94 0.53 8.23
N LYS A 98 0.03 0.22 9.15
CA LYS A 98 -1.43 0.19 8.92
C LYS A 98 -2.16 1.09 9.92
N GLY A 99 -1.54 2.20 10.31
CA GLY A 99 -2.09 3.12 11.29
C GLY A 99 -3.32 3.82 10.75
N THR A 100 -4.38 3.78 11.54
CA THR A 100 -5.47 4.74 11.44
C THR A 100 -5.12 5.92 12.35
N ALA A 101 -5.81 7.07 12.20
CA ALA A 101 -5.69 8.21 13.10
C ALA A 101 -5.72 7.78 14.58
N THR A 102 -6.59 6.82 14.93
CA THR A 102 -6.71 6.25 16.28
C THR A 102 -5.40 5.67 16.82
N PHE A 103 -4.60 4.97 16.00
CA PHE A 103 -3.34 4.36 16.47
C PHE A 103 -2.26 5.42 16.69
N SER A 104 -2.23 6.49 15.89
CA SER A 104 -1.35 7.63 16.12
C SER A 104 -1.73 8.37 17.42
N ASP A 105 -3.02 8.59 17.67
CA ASP A 105 -3.49 9.20 18.92
C ASP A 105 -3.11 8.35 20.15
N ILE A 106 -3.20 7.02 20.06
CA ILE A 106 -2.77 6.11 21.14
C ILE A 106 -1.26 6.22 21.38
N ALA A 107 -0.46 6.28 20.32
CA ALA A 107 1.00 6.42 20.44
C ALA A 107 1.37 7.76 21.08
N ASN A 108 0.76 8.85 20.63
CA ASN A 108 0.97 10.19 21.19
C ASN A 108 0.55 10.28 22.66
N ALA A 109 -0.59 9.67 23.01
CA ALA A 109 -1.01 9.59 24.42
C ALA A 109 0.00 8.86 25.30
N ILE A 110 0.60 7.75 24.80
CA ILE A 110 1.66 7.03 25.54
C ILE A 110 2.89 7.91 25.72
N SER A 111 3.31 8.65 24.70
CA SER A 111 4.42 9.60 24.76
C SER A 111 4.19 10.64 25.86
N ILE A 112 3.02 11.28 25.86
CA ILE A 112 2.60 12.28 26.85
C ILE A 112 2.52 11.67 28.25
N GLU A 113 1.85 10.52 28.42
CA GLU A 113 1.71 9.81 29.71
C GLU A 113 3.08 9.44 30.33
N ARG A 114 4.08 9.19 29.49
CA ARG A 114 5.44 8.83 29.90
C ARG A 114 6.36 10.05 30.06
N GLY A 115 5.90 11.24 29.77
CA GLY A 115 6.71 12.46 29.79
C GLY A 115 7.85 12.45 28.77
N HIS A 116 7.67 11.75 27.65
CA HIS A 116 8.65 11.77 26.56
C HIS A 116 8.59 13.12 25.84
N TRP A 117 9.74 13.71 25.56
CA TRP A 117 9.87 15.09 25.08
C TRP A 117 9.15 15.38 23.77
N LEU A 118 8.93 14.36 22.93
CA LEU A 118 8.20 14.53 21.66
C LEU A 118 6.68 14.72 21.83
N GLY A 119 6.11 14.37 23.01
CA GLY A 119 4.67 14.57 23.25
C GLY A 119 3.78 14.11 22.09
N ASP A 120 3.01 15.03 21.51
CA ASP A 120 2.14 14.78 20.36
C ASP A 120 2.90 14.65 19.00
N ALA A 121 4.17 15.03 18.96
CA ALA A 121 5.04 14.84 17.81
C ALA A 121 5.57 13.39 17.66
N PHE A 122 5.33 12.53 18.65
CA PHE A 122 5.82 11.15 18.67
C PHE A 122 5.30 10.30 17.50
N ALA A 123 4.06 10.54 17.06
CA ALA A 123 3.51 9.95 15.83
C ALA A 123 2.87 11.02 14.95
N SER A 124 3.10 10.95 13.65
CA SER A 124 2.41 11.78 12.66
C SER A 124 0.97 11.30 12.43
N GLY A 125 0.14 12.16 11.86
CA GLY A 125 -1.29 11.88 11.69
C GLY A 125 -2.04 12.02 13.02
N GLY A 126 -3.06 11.19 13.22
CA GLY A 126 -3.92 11.30 14.39
C GLY A 126 -5.04 12.33 14.18
N SER A 127 -5.77 12.62 15.27
CA SER A 127 -6.94 13.53 15.22
C SER A 127 -6.57 14.99 15.01
N VAL A 128 -5.35 15.38 15.34
CA VAL A 128 -4.79 16.74 15.15
C VAL A 128 -3.74 16.81 14.05
N GLY A 129 -3.45 15.68 13.40
CA GLY A 129 -2.54 15.59 12.27
C GLY A 129 -3.27 15.63 10.93
N TYR A 130 -2.52 15.43 9.84
CA TYR A 130 -3.13 15.40 8.50
C TYR A 130 -3.89 14.10 8.23
N ASP A 131 -4.99 14.18 7.49
CA ASP A 131 -5.73 13.01 6.99
C ASP A 131 -5.08 12.50 5.70
N HIS A 132 -4.46 11.33 5.77
CA HIS A 132 -3.77 10.72 4.63
C HIS A 132 -4.68 10.56 3.42
N LYS A 133 -5.89 10.04 3.59
CA LYS A 133 -6.84 9.81 2.49
C LYS A 133 -7.42 11.14 1.98
N GLY A 134 -7.76 12.05 2.89
CA GLY A 134 -8.30 13.36 2.53
C GLY A 134 -7.28 14.22 1.77
N MET A 135 -6.03 14.19 2.16
CA MET A 135 -4.94 14.87 1.46
C MET A 135 -4.51 14.12 0.19
N GLY A 136 -4.48 12.78 0.23
CA GLY A 136 -4.08 11.92 -0.87
C GLY A 136 -2.64 12.14 -1.34
N ILE A 137 -1.76 12.60 -0.45
CA ILE A 137 -0.42 13.07 -0.82
C ILE A 137 0.45 11.97 -1.41
N THR A 138 0.36 10.74 -0.91
CA THR A 138 1.11 9.60 -1.44
C THR A 138 0.75 9.33 -2.91
N ALA A 139 -0.54 9.28 -3.22
CA ALA A 139 -1.01 9.09 -4.59
C ALA A 139 -0.62 10.26 -5.49
N ARG A 140 -0.71 11.51 -4.99
CA ARG A 140 -0.32 12.71 -5.74
C ARG A 140 1.17 12.69 -6.10
N GLY A 141 2.04 12.34 -5.15
CA GLY A 141 3.47 12.22 -5.40
C GLY A 141 3.80 11.14 -6.43
N ALA A 142 3.22 9.95 -6.30
CA ALA A 142 3.39 8.88 -7.27
C ALA A 142 2.86 9.26 -8.66
N TRP A 143 1.82 10.09 -8.72
CA TRP A 143 1.25 10.57 -9.98
C TRP A 143 2.18 11.54 -10.72
N GLU A 144 3.02 12.28 -10.02
CA GLU A 144 4.06 13.10 -10.67
C GLU A 144 5.04 12.22 -11.46
N SER A 145 5.42 11.06 -10.91
CA SER A 145 6.21 10.05 -11.63
C SER A 145 5.47 9.52 -12.87
N VAL A 146 4.18 9.20 -12.73
CA VAL A 146 3.35 8.74 -13.85
C VAL A 146 3.31 9.80 -14.96
N LYS A 147 3.02 11.05 -14.64
CA LYS A 147 3.03 12.17 -15.62
C LYS A 147 4.39 12.28 -16.33
N ARG A 148 5.48 12.19 -15.58
CA ARG A 148 6.84 12.22 -16.13
C ARG A 148 7.06 11.09 -17.14
N HIS A 149 6.70 9.85 -16.77
CA HIS A 149 6.84 8.70 -17.66
C HIS A 149 5.99 8.81 -18.91
N PHE A 150 4.76 9.32 -18.83
CA PHE A 150 3.92 9.58 -20.00
C PHE A 150 4.52 10.66 -20.90
N THR A 151 5.04 11.75 -20.32
CA THR A 151 5.73 12.81 -21.08
C THR A 151 6.91 12.25 -21.86
N GLU A 152 7.69 11.34 -21.29
CA GLU A 152 8.80 10.66 -21.97
C GLU A 152 8.34 9.72 -23.10
N LEU A 153 7.08 9.28 -23.08
CA LEU A 153 6.44 8.55 -24.18
C LEU A 153 5.80 9.50 -25.23
N GLY A 154 5.94 10.81 -25.06
CA GLY A 154 5.33 11.81 -25.94
C GLY A 154 3.83 11.94 -25.77
N ARG A 155 3.26 11.58 -24.60
CA ARG A 155 1.83 11.62 -24.27
C ARG A 155 1.59 12.46 -23.02
N ASP A 156 0.38 13.00 -22.91
CA ASP A 156 -0.09 13.69 -21.71
C ASP A 156 -1.29 12.96 -21.09
N CYS A 157 -1.08 12.26 -20.00
CA CYS A 157 -2.14 11.54 -19.28
C CYS A 157 -3.17 12.46 -18.59
N GLN A 158 -3.01 13.78 -18.67
CA GLN A 158 -3.99 14.75 -18.17
C GLN A 158 -4.95 15.27 -19.26
N SER A 159 -4.66 14.99 -20.54
CA SER A 159 -5.46 15.45 -21.67
C SER A 159 -5.79 14.35 -22.69
N GLU A 160 -5.17 13.18 -22.58
CA GLU A 160 -5.36 12.05 -23.50
C GLU A 160 -5.82 10.82 -22.74
N ASP A 161 -6.82 10.13 -23.28
CA ASP A 161 -7.29 8.86 -22.70
C ASP A 161 -6.20 7.79 -22.73
N PHE A 162 -6.08 7.05 -21.64
CA PHE A 162 -5.13 5.96 -21.51
C PHE A 162 -5.76 4.78 -20.72
N THR A 163 -5.34 3.58 -21.09
CA THR A 163 -5.81 2.35 -20.42
C THR A 163 -5.02 2.09 -19.15
N CYS A 164 -5.72 1.62 -18.12
CA CYS A 164 -5.14 1.33 -16.82
C CYS A 164 -5.60 -0.03 -16.28
N VAL A 165 -4.69 -0.75 -15.65
CA VAL A 165 -5.03 -1.82 -14.69
C VAL A 165 -4.50 -1.46 -13.32
N GLY A 166 -5.15 -1.94 -12.26
CA GLY A 166 -4.72 -1.55 -10.93
C GLY A 166 -4.95 -2.56 -9.82
N ILE A 167 -4.19 -2.38 -8.74
CA ILE A 167 -4.28 -3.18 -7.52
C ILE A 167 -4.83 -2.33 -6.42
N GLY A 168 -6.03 -2.65 -5.95
CA GLY A 168 -6.73 -1.92 -4.89
C GLY A 168 -8.21 -1.73 -5.18
N ASP A 169 -8.85 -0.82 -4.44
CA ASP A 169 -10.23 -0.38 -4.62
C ASP A 169 -10.39 1.10 -4.28
N MET A 170 -11.57 1.66 -4.60
CA MET A 170 -11.84 3.08 -4.42
C MET A 170 -11.97 3.50 -2.95
N ALA A 171 -12.19 2.58 -2.02
CA ALA A 171 -12.21 2.88 -0.58
C ALA A 171 -10.80 3.12 -0.02
N GLY A 172 -9.76 2.57 -0.67
CA GLY A 172 -8.35 2.72 -0.29
C GLY A 172 -7.82 4.12 -0.59
N ASP A 173 -6.93 4.62 0.26
CA ASP A 173 -6.27 5.91 0.09
C ASP A 173 -5.51 5.99 -1.25
N VAL A 174 -4.48 5.16 -1.41
CA VAL A 174 -3.55 5.27 -2.54
C VAL A 174 -4.21 4.92 -3.87
N PHE A 175 -5.04 3.86 -3.89
CA PHE A 175 -5.76 3.49 -5.11
C PHE A 175 -6.83 4.52 -5.45
N GLY A 176 -7.70 4.83 -4.49
CA GLY A 176 -8.84 5.73 -4.71
C GLY A 176 -8.40 7.14 -5.14
N ASN A 177 -7.45 7.72 -4.41
CA ASN A 177 -6.90 9.02 -4.81
C ASN A 177 -6.22 8.94 -6.19
N GLY A 178 -5.39 7.92 -6.45
CA GLY A 178 -4.70 7.77 -7.72
C GLY A 178 -5.63 7.69 -8.93
N MET A 179 -6.72 6.94 -8.80
CA MET A 179 -7.71 6.79 -9.87
C MET A 179 -8.59 8.05 -10.11
N LEU A 180 -8.44 9.08 -9.29
CA LEU A 180 -9.11 10.38 -9.43
C LEU A 180 -8.18 11.52 -9.87
N LEU A 181 -6.89 11.24 -10.12
CA LEU A 181 -5.93 12.27 -10.53
C LEU A 181 -5.95 12.59 -12.03
N SER A 182 -6.65 11.79 -12.82
CA SER A 182 -6.93 12.11 -14.24
C SER A 182 -8.33 11.65 -14.63
N ARG A 183 -9.08 12.53 -15.32
CA ARG A 183 -10.36 12.22 -15.94
C ARG A 183 -10.24 11.31 -17.17
N HIS A 184 -9.03 11.16 -17.68
CA HIS A 184 -8.70 10.40 -18.88
C HIS A 184 -8.34 8.93 -18.57
N THR A 185 -8.41 8.51 -17.30
CA THR A 185 -8.13 7.13 -16.89
C THR A 185 -9.26 6.18 -17.32
N ARG A 186 -8.97 5.28 -18.24
CA ARG A 186 -9.82 4.17 -18.65
C ARG A 186 -9.40 2.92 -17.89
N LEU A 187 -10.01 2.68 -16.72
CA LEU A 187 -9.69 1.56 -15.85
C LEU A 187 -10.31 0.27 -16.40
N VAL A 188 -9.52 -0.52 -17.14
CA VAL A 188 -10.00 -1.73 -17.79
C VAL A 188 -10.09 -2.95 -16.88
N ALA A 189 -9.30 -2.99 -15.83
CA ALA A 189 -9.41 -4.01 -14.79
C ALA A 189 -8.77 -3.54 -13.48
N ALA A 190 -9.31 -4.04 -12.37
CA ALA A 190 -8.70 -3.88 -11.05
C ALA A 190 -9.05 -5.08 -10.17
N PHE A 191 -8.26 -5.29 -9.10
CA PHE A 191 -8.61 -6.30 -8.11
C PHE A 191 -8.18 -5.86 -6.72
N ASN A 192 -8.91 -6.36 -5.73
CA ASN A 192 -8.55 -6.27 -4.31
C ASN A 192 -8.58 -7.66 -3.67
N HIS A 193 -8.66 -7.75 -2.34
CA HIS A 193 -8.73 -9.01 -1.61
C HIS A 193 -10.06 -9.76 -1.75
N LEU A 194 -11.14 -9.09 -2.23
CA LEU A 194 -12.49 -9.65 -2.34
C LEU A 194 -12.97 -9.83 -3.78
N HIS A 195 -12.66 -8.88 -4.67
CA HIS A 195 -13.27 -8.78 -5.98
C HIS A 195 -12.24 -8.59 -7.10
N ILE A 196 -12.66 -8.94 -8.31
CA ILE A 196 -12.05 -8.58 -9.58
C ILE A 196 -13.07 -7.74 -10.34
N PHE A 197 -12.68 -6.53 -10.72
CA PHE A 197 -13.43 -5.60 -11.56
C PHE A 197 -12.89 -5.68 -12.98
N LEU A 198 -13.79 -5.79 -13.97
CA LEU A 198 -13.47 -5.82 -15.41
C LEU A 198 -14.39 -4.84 -16.14
N ASP A 199 -13.82 -3.95 -16.90
CA ASP A 199 -14.53 -3.05 -17.81
C ASP A 199 -13.68 -2.87 -19.08
N PRO A 200 -13.90 -3.69 -20.13
CA PRO A 200 -13.00 -3.72 -21.28
C PRO A 200 -12.93 -2.41 -22.06
N PHE A 201 -14.02 -1.64 -22.12
CA PHE A 201 -14.10 -0.39 -22.87
C PHE A 201 -14.75 0.73 -22.06
N PRO A 202 -14.17 1.12 -20.91
CA PRO A 202 -14.77 2.10 -20.04
C PRO A 202 -14.85 3.46 -20.76
N ASP A 203 -15.98 4.13 -20.65
CA ASP A 203 -16.06 5.55 -20.96
C ASP A 203 -15.33 6.35 -19.89
N ALA A 204 -14.38 7.17 -20.29
CA ALA A 204 -13.50 7.84 -19.34
C ALA A 204 -14.26 8.78 -18.39
N ALA A 205 -15.28 9.51 -18.88
CA ALA A 205 -16.01 10.50 -18.11
C ALA A 205 -16.96 9.85 -17.11
N SER A 206 -17.86 8.96 -17.57
CA SER A 206 -18.84 8.30 -16.70
C SER A 206 -18.20 7.39 -15.67
N SER A 207 -17.14 6.65 -16.07
CA SER A 207 -16.39 5.81 -15.15
C SER A 207 -15.58 6.62 -14.13
N PHE A 208 -15.13 7.84 -14.45
CA PHE A 208 -14.52 8.73 -13.49
C PHE A 208 -15.54 9.17 -12.43
N ASP A 209 -16.73 9.61 -12.85
CA ASP A 209 -17.78 10.08 -11.93
C ASP A 209 -18.23 8.93 -10.99
N GLU A 210 -18.31 7.71 -11.50
CA GLU A 210 -18.62 6.53 -10.68
C GLU A 210 -17.48 6.18 -9.70
N ARG A 211 -16.23 6.25 -10.12
CA ARG A 211 -15.09 6.09 -9.20
C ARG A 211 -15.11 7.17 -8.10
N GLN A 212 -15.45 8.41 -8.44
CA GLN A 212 -15.58 9.48 -7.45
C GLN A 212 -16.72 9.19 -6.45
N ARG A 213 -17.86 8.67 -6.92
CA ARG A 213 -18.96 8.24 -6.05
C ARG A 213 -18.51 7.16 -5.07
N LEU A 214 -17.83 6.14 -5.55
CA LEU A 214 -17.29 5.06 -4.70
C LEU A 214 -16.24 5.57 -3.70
N PHE A 215 -15.41 6.52 -4.08
CA PHE A 215 -14.37 7.07 -3.22
C PHE A 215 -14.94 7.74 -1.96
N VAL A 216 -16.06 8.45 -2.10
CA VAL A 216 -16.73 9.12 -0.98
C VAL A 216 -17.71 8.22 -0.23
N LEU A 217 -18.14 7.10 -0.83
CA LEU A 217 -19.04 6.15 -0.19
C LEU A 217 -18.31 5.40 0.94
N PRO A 218 -18.76 5.52 2.20
CA PRO A 218 -18.08 4.86 3.31
C PRO A 218 -18.03 3.33 3.15
N ARG A 219 -16.83 2.75 3.25
CA ARG A 219 -16.62 1.30 3.14
C ARG A 219 -17.08 0.70 1.82
N SER A 220 -17.02 1.46 0.75
CA SER A 220 -17.31 0.97 -0.60
C SER A 220 -16.40 -0.20 -1.00
N SER A 221 -16.89 -0.98 -1.93
CA SER A 221 -16.18 -2.07 -2.58
C SER A 221 -16.46 -2.05 -4.09
N TRP A 222 -15.77 -2.89 -4.86
CA TRP A 222 -16.12 -3.04 -6.28
C TRP A 222 -17.54 -3.55 -6.50
N ALA A 223 -18.15 -4.26 -5.53
CA ALA A 223 -19.53 -4.72 -5.63
C ALA A 223 -20.57 -3.58 -5.61
N ASP A 224 -20.16 -2.39 -5.15
CA ASP A 224 -21.02 -1.19 -5.12
C ASP A 224 -20.94 -0.38 -6.41
N TYR A 225 -20.14 -0.80 -7.39
CA TYR A 225 -20.05 -0.15 -8.70
C TYR A 225 -21.34 -0.34 -9.48
N ASP A 226 -21.86 0.73 -10.08
CA ASP A 226 -23.05 0.67 -10.91
C ASP A 226 -22.82 -0.20 -12.17
N ALA A 227 -23.37 -1.39 -12.17
CA ALA A 227 -23.19 -2.35 -13.27
C ALA A 227 -23.67 -1.82 -14.63
N SER A 228 -24.58 -0.85 -14.66
CA SER A 228 -25.06 -0.26 -15.90
C SER A 228 -24.03 0.64 -16.60
N LEU A 229 -22.98 1.06 -15.88
CA LEU A 229 -21.87 1.86 -16.40
C LEU A 229 -20.71 1.01 -16.90
N ILE A 230 -20.74 -0.31 -16.63
CA ILE A 230 -19.71 -1.24 -17.11
C ILE A 230 -20.01 -1.56 -18.57
N SER A 231 -19.00 -1.49 -19.42
CA SER A 231 -19.12 -1.81 -20.85
C SER A 231 -19.45 -3.27 -21.09
N GLU A 232 -19.93 -3.57 -22.27
CA GLU A 232 -20.32 -4.94 -22.68
C GLU A 232 -19.19 -5.95 -22.44
N GLY A 233 -19.54 -7.08 -21.86
CA GLY A 233 -18.62 -8.16 -21.52
C GLY A 233 -17.85 -7.98 -20.20
N GLY A 234 -17.93 -6.81 -19.56
CA GLY A 234 -17.33 -6.56 -18.26
C GLY A 234 -18.20 -7.02 -17.08
N GLY A 235 -17.74 -6.75 -15.86
CA GLY A 235 -18.47 -7.11 -14.63
C GLY A 235 -17.59 -7.09 -13.39
N VAL A 236 -18.24 -7.33 -12.24
CA VAL A 236 -17.57 -7.45 -10.94
C VAL A 236 -17.74 -8.90 -10.45
N TYR A 237 -16.64 -9.53 -10.11
CA TYR A 237 -16.61 -10.94 -9.75
C TYR A 237 -15.98 -11.17 -8.39
N PRO A 238 -16.65 -11.90 -7.46
CA PRO A 238 -16.04 -12.32 -6.21
C PRO A 238 -14.86 -13.28 -6.47
N ARG A 239 -13.75 -13.07 -5.74
CA ARG A 239 -12.58 -13.99 -5.81
C ARG A 239 -12.83 -15.37 -5.24
N SER A 240 -13.98 -15.61 -4.61
CA SER A 240 -14.41 -16.92 -4.12
C SER A 240 -14.98 -17.83 -5.21
N LEU A 241 -15.20 -17.32 -6.41
CA LEU A 241 -15.68 -18.12 -7.54
C LEU A 241 -14.64 -19.18 -7.95
N LYS A 242 -15.13 -20.32 -8.45
CA LYS A 242 -14.24 -21.37 -8.99
C LYS A 242 -13.64 -20.96 -10.34
N ALA A 243 -14.42 -20.29 -11.17
CA ALA A 243 -14.03 -19.79 -12.47
C ALA A 243 -14.85 -18.54 -12.81
N ILE A 244 -14.24 -17.61 -13.52
CA ILE A 244 -14.86 -16.37 -14.02
C ILE A 244 -14.97 -16.52 -15.55
N PRO A 245 -16.17 -16.37 -16.14
CA PRO A 245 -16.33 -16.39 -17.59
C PRO A 245 -15.65 -15.16 -18.21
N LEU A 246 -15.06 -15.34 -19.38
CA LEU A 246 -14.37 -14.29 -20.11
C LEU A 246 -15.07 -14.01 -21.42
N SER A 247 -15.58 -12.80 -21.58
CA SER A 247 -16.12 -12.33 -22.85
C SER A 247 -15.02 -12.14 -23.89
N PRO A 248 -15.33 -12.07 -25.18
CA PRO A 248 -14.37 -11.71 -26.22
C PRO A 248 -13.69 -10.38 -25.97
N GLU A 249 -14.43 -9.39 -25.46
CA GLU A 249 -13.99 -8.04 -25.15
C GLU A 249 -12.93 -8.07 -24.06
N VAL A 250 -13.18 -8.77 -22.95
CA VAL A 250 -12.22 -8.94 -21.84
C VAL A 250 -10.97 -9.65 -22.30
N ARG A 251 -11.12 -10.74 -23.11
CA ARG A 251 -9.93 -11.43 -23.67
C ARG A 251 -9.09 -10.51 -24.53
N GLY A 252 -9.73 -9.71 -25.39
CA GLY A 252 -9.05 -8.75 -26.26
C GLY A 252 -8.23 -7.73 -25.47
N VAL A 253 -8.84 -7.07 -24.49
CA VAL A 253 -8.16 -6.01 -23.72
C VAL A 253 -7.07 -6.53 -22.79
N LEU A 254 -7.24 -7.73 -22.24
CA LEU A 254 -6.21 -8.36 -21.38
C LEU A 254 -5.16 -9.14 -22.21
N GLY A 255 -5.37 -9.31 -23.51
CA GLY A 255 -4.48 -10.06 -24.40
C GLY A 255 -4.44 -11.54 -24.06
N ILE A 256 -5.62 -12.11 -23.75
CA ILE A 256 -5.85 -13.54 -23.49
C ILE A 256 -6.25 -14.23 -24.80
N ALA A 257 -5.77 -15.46 -25.02
CA ALA A 257 -6.09 -16.22 -26.22
C ALA A 257 -7.60 -16.49 -26.36
N ASP A 258 -8.14 -16.43 -27.58
CA ASP A 258 -9.58 -16.62 -27.87
C ASP A 258 -10.13 -17.97 -27.43
N THR A 259 -9.27 -18.96 -27.31
CA THR A 259 -9.63 -20.31 -26.85
C THR A 259 -9.94 -20.42 -25.38
N VAL A 260 -9.53 -19.38 -24.56
CA VAL A 260 -9.72 -19.34 -23.11
C VAL A 260 -11.06 -18.68 -22.81
N THR A 261 -12.08 -19.44 -22.47
CA THR A 261 -13.43 -18.91 -22.20
C THR A 261 -13.73 -18.64 -20.73
N SER A 262 -12.89 -19.13 -19.82
CA SER A 262 -12.99 -18.85 -18.38
C SER A 262 -11.64 -19.08 -17.71
N LEU A 263 -11.40 -18.40 -16.57
CA LEU A 263 -10.20 -18.58 -15.74
C LEU A 263 -10.57 -18.63 -14.26
N PRO A 264 -9.83 -19.41 -13.45
CA PRO A 264 -9.86 -19.25 -12.01
C PRO A 264 -9.42 -17.82 -11.61
N PRO A 265 -9.93 -17.26 -10.49
CA PRO A 265 -9.61 -15.88 -10.09
C PRO A 265 -8.11 -15.55 -10.04
N ASN A 266 -7.28 -16.45 -9.54
CA ASN A 266 -5.83 -16.19 -9.48
C ASN A 266 -5.17 -16.12 -10.87
N GLU A 267 -5.59 -16.98 -11.80
CA GLU A 267 -5.09 -16.94 -13.18
C GLU A 267 -5.59 -15.69 -13.94
N LEU A 268 -6.81 -15.25 -13.63
CA LEU A 268 -7.31 -13.99 -14.18
C LEU A 268 -6.51 -12.79 -13.64
N ILE A 269 -6.15 -12.79 -12.36
CA ILE A 269 -5.27 -11.77 -11.78
C ILE A 269 -3.89 -11.80 -12.47
N HIS A 270 -3.32 -12.97 -12.76
CA HIS A 270 -2.10 -13.06 -13.58
C HIS A 270 -2.27 -12.36 -14.92
N ALA A 271 -3.39 -12.60 -15.62
CA ALA A 271 -3.66 -11.97 -16.91
C ALA A 271 -3.80 -10.44 -16.77
N ILE A 272 -4.46 -9.95 -15.71
CA ILE A 272 -4.57 -8.51 -15.41
C ILE A 272 -3.20 -7.88 -15.18
N LEU A 273 -2.33 -8.52 -14.38
CA LEU A 273 -0.97 -8.03 -14.12
C LEU A 273 -0.09 -8.00 -15.37
N GLN A 274 -0.43 -8.80 -16.38
CA GLN A 274 0.28 -8.91 -17.67
C GLN A 274 -0.44 -8.19 -18.82
N ALA A 275 -1.52 -7.45 -18.54
CA ALA A 275 -2.31 -6.80 -19.58
C ALA A 275 -1.50 -5.75 -20.38
N PRO A 276 -1.69 -5.65 -21.70
CA PRO A 276 -0.98 -4.69 -22.56
C PRO A 276 -1.64 -3.31 -22.49
N VAL A 277 -1.53 -2.64 -21.35
CA VAL A 277 -2.13 -1.33 -21.07
C VAL A 277 -1.11 -0.21 -21.01
N ASP A 278 -1.57 1.02 -20.94
CA ASP A 278 -0.68 2.17 -20.81
C ASP A 278 -0.13 2.30 -19.39
N LEU A 279 -0.96 2.11 -18.35
CA LEU A 279 -0.59 2.25 -16.95
C LEU A 279 -0.93 0.99 -16.13
N PHE A 280 0.03 0.54 -15.33
CA PHE A 280 -0.20 -0.37 -14.22
C PHE A 280 -0.08 0.44 -12.91
N TRP A 281 -1.19 0.62 -12.19
CA TRP A 281 -1.24 1.35 -10.93
C TRP A 281 -1.23 0.41 -9.73
N ASN A 282 -0.15 0.42 -8.95
CA ASN A 282 -0.08 -0.32 -7.70
C ASN A 282 -0.55 0.57 -6.53
N GLY A 283 -1.80 0.42 -6.14
CA GLY A 283 -2.42 1.14 -5.02
C GLY A 283 -2.75 0.25 -3.82
N GLY A 284 -2.34 -1.01 -3.85
CA GLY A 284 -2.63 -2.01 -2.83
C GLY A 284 -1.40 -2.65 -2.21
N ILE A 285 -1.58 -3.31 -1.06
CA ILE A 285 -0.53 -4.01 -0.32
C ILE A 285 -0.26 -5.37 -0.96
N GLY A 286 1.01 -5.75 -1.03
CA GLY A 286 1.49 -7.05 -1.50
C GLY A 286 2.59 -6.92 -2.55
N THR A 287 3.40 -7.97 -2.71
CA THR A 287 4.45 -8.06 -3.73
C THR A 287 3.98 -8.94 -4.89
N TYR A 288 3.60 -8.30 -5.98
CA TYR A 288 2.95 -8.95 -7.13
C TYR A 288 3.89 -9.24 -8.29
N VAL A 289 5.05 -8.60 -8.32
CA VAL A 289 6.03 -8.78 -9.39
C VAL A 289 7.41 -9.06 -8.83
N LYS A 290 8.07 -10.08 -9.38
CA LYS A 290 9.45 -10.48 -9.05
C LYS A 290 10.27 -10.69 -10.33
N ALA A 291 11.57 -10.87 -10.22
CA ALA A 291 12.36 -11.34 -11.35
C ALA A 291 12.16 -12.86 -11.59
N LEU A 292 12.34 -13.30 -12.83
CA LEU A 292 12.29 -14.72 -13.21
C LEU A 292 13.28 -15.56 -12.36
N GLY A 293 14.45 -15.03 -12.06
CA GLY A 293 15.47 -15.69 -11.26
C GLY A 293 15.24 -15.70 -9.75
N GLU A 294 14.17 -15.07 -9.25
CA GLU A 294 13.82 -15.08 -7.83
C GLU A 294 12.76 -16.15 -7.53
N THR A 295 12.91 -16.82 -6.40
CA THR A 295 11.87 -17.73 -5.88
C THR A 295 10.86 -16.99 -5.04
N HIS A 296 9.64 -17.52 -4.92
CA HIS A 296 8.62 -16.99 -4.01
C HIS A 296 9.09 -16.90 -2.56
N ALA A 297 9.88 -17.87 -2.11
CA ALA A 297 10.47 -17.88 -0.76
C ALA A 297 11.45 -16.71 -0.54
N GLN A 298 12.19 -16.29 -1.55
CA GLN A 298 13.08 -15.12 -1.48
C GLN A 298 12.30 -13.81 -1.41
N VAL A 299 11.15 -13.73 -2.09
CA VAL A 299 10.26 -12.55 -2.01
C VAL A 299 9.67 -12.41 -0.60
N GLY A 300 9.28 -13.52 0.04
CA GLY A 300 8.82 -13.54 1.43
C GLY A 300 7.36 -13.15 1.65
N ASP A 301 6.61 -12.80 0.60
CA ASP A 301 5.17 -12.50 0.67
C ASP A 301 4.35 -13.73 0.23
N LYS A 302 4.17 -14.67 1.16
CA LYS A 302 3.49 -15.94 0.91
C LYS A 302 2.02 -15.77 0.49
N ALA A 303 1.35 -14.73 0.96
CA ALA A 303 -0.07 -14.50 0.67
C ALA A 303 -0.33 -14.28 -0.82
N ASN A 304 0.65 -13.74 -1.55
CA ASN A 304 0.55 -13.41 -2.97
C ASN A 304 1.36 -14.33 -3.88
N ASP A 305 1.92 -15.44 -3.36
CA ASP A 305 2.70 -16.39 -4.18
C ASP A 305 1.93 -16.89 -5.42
N ALA A 306 0.62 -17.18 -5.24
CA ALA A 306 -0.25 -17.65 -6.31
C ALA A 306 -0.67 -16.57 -7.33
N LEU A 307 -0.37 -15.30 -7.05
CA LEU A 307 -0.73 -14.17 -7.91
C LEU A 307 0.47 -13.57 -8.64
N ARG A 308 1.68 -13.85 -8.15
CA ARG A 308 2.90 -13.14 -8.54
C ARG A 308 3.37 -13.53 -9.94
N VAL A 309 3.67 -12.52 -10.74
CA VAL A 309 4.22 -12.66 -12.09
C VAL A 309 5.69 -12.23 -12.12
N ASN A 310 6.39 -12.48 -13.23
CA ASN A 310 7.76 -11.99 -13.45
C ASN A 310 7.75 -10.61 -14.14
N GLY A 311 8.77 -9.80 -13.89
CA GLY A 311 8.90 -8.47 -14.48
C GLY A 311 8.88 -8.49 -16.01
N SER A 312 9.54 -9.46 -16.62
CA SER A 312 9.55 -9.66 -18.07
C SER A 312 8.19 -10.02 -18.69
N GLN A 313 7.20 -10.42 -17.89
CA GLN A 313 5.86 -10.75 -18.35
C GLN A 313 4.92 -9.53 -18.32
N VAL A 314 5.26 -8.47 -17.61
CA VAL A 314 4.43 -7.27 -17.52
C VAL A 314 4.54 -6.47 -18.83
N ARG A 315 3.39 -6.22 -19.46
CA ARG A 315 3.30 -5.54 -20.76
C ARG A 315 2.78 -4.11 -20.68
N ALA A 316 2.42 -3.64 -19.49
CA ALA A 316 2.10 -2.22 -19.29
C ALA A 316 3.28 -1.34 -19.69
N LYS A 317 3.03 -0.15 -20.24
CA LYS A 317 4.08 0.76 -20.69
C LYS A 317 4.71 1.54 -19.53
N VAL A 318 3.88 1.91 -18.56
CA VAL A 318 4.24 2.67 -17.36
C VAL A 318 3.73 1.94 -16.14
N VAL A 319 4.52 1.97 -15.07
CA VAL A 319 4.12 1.50 -13.74
C VAL A 319 4.20 2.67 -12.76
N GLY A 320 3.13 2.88 -11.98
CA GLY A 320 3.11 3.80 -10.85
C GLY A 320 2.98 3.00 -9.55
N GLU A 321 3.94 3.15 -8.65
CA GLU A 321 3.96 2.46 -7.35
C GLU A 321 3.57 3.38 -6.21
N GLY A 322 2.27 3.67 -6.06
CA GLY A 322 1.78 4.38 -4.89
C GLY A 322 1.82 3.54 -3.61
N GLY A 323 1.69 2.21 -3.73
CA GLY A 323 1.88 1.28 -2.63
C GLY A 323 3.35 0.87 -2.46
N ASN A 324 3.71 0.41 -1.25
CA ASN A 324 5.06 -0.08 -0.96
C ASN A 324 5.21 -1.55 -1.33
N LEU A 325 6.43 -1.93 -1.76
CA LEU A 325 6.86 -3.31 -1.95
C LEU A 325 6.01 -4.10 -2.97
N GLY A 326 5.37 -3.42 -3.91
CA GLY A 326 4.58 -4.08 -4.97
C GLY A 326 5.43 -4.94 -5.91
N TRP A 327 6.68 -4.57 -6.05
CA TRP A 327 7.69 -5.20 -6.90
C TRP A 327 8.96 -5.53 -6.12
N THR A 328 9.64 -6.60 -6.48
CA THR A 328 11.03 -6.78 -6.02
C THR A 328 11.95 -5.85 -6.81
N GLN A 329 13.07 -5.46 -6.22
CA GLN A 329 14.04 -4.61 -6.93
C GLN A 329 14.56 -5.28 -8.22
N ARG A 330 14.79 -6.58 -8.19
CA ARG A 330 15.19 -7.35 -9.37
C ARG A 330 14.07 -7.43 -10.42
N GLY A 331 12.82 -7.55 -9.99
CA GLY A 331 11.65 -7.51 -10.87
C GLY A 331 11.53 -6.17 -11.61
N ARG A 332 11.80 -5.04 -10.93
CA ARG A 332 11.87 -3.72 -11.55
C ARG A 332 12.95 -3.65 -12.63
N VAL A 333 14.16 -4.13 -12.32
CA VAL A 333 15.26 -4.16 -13.28
C VAL A 333 14.89 -5.02 -14.49
N GLU A 334 14.32 -6.21 -14.27
CA GLU A 334 13.89 -7.10 -15.35
C GLU A 334 12.84 -6.44 -16.26
N TYR A 335 11.84 -5.78 -15.68
CA TYR A 335 10.83 -5.04 -16.45
C TYR A 335 11.44 -3.84 -17.20
N ALA A 336 12.32 -3.06 -16.57
CA ALA A 336 12.97 -1.93 -17.22
C ALA A 336 13.81 -2.36 -18.43
N LEU A 337 14.44 -3.54 -18.37
CA LEU A 337 15.21 -4.11 -19.49
C LEU A 337 14.30 -4.46 -20.70
N THR A 338 13.00 -4.65 -20.51
CA THR A 338 12.04 -4.82 -21.62
C THR A 338 11.56 -3.50 -22.22
N GLY A 339 12.04 -2.36 -21.70
CA GLY A 339 11.64 -1.01 -22.16
C GLY A 339 10.50 -0.38 -21.37
N GLY A 340 10.01 -1.06 -20.33
CA GLY A 340 9.00 -0.52 -19.41
C GLY A 340 9.54 0.63 -18.56
N ARG A 341 8.66 1.53 -18.15
CA ARG A 341 9.00 2.73 -17.38
C ARG A 341 8.45 2.64 -15.98
N LEU A 342 9.32 2.74 -14.99
CA LEU A 342 8.97 2.79 -13.57
C LEU A 342 10.09 3.43 -12.77
N ASN A 343 9.75 3.87 -11.57
CA ASN A 343 10.73 4.14 -10.51
C ASN A 343 10.71 3.01 -9.47
N THR A 344 11.47 3.17 -8.39
CA THR A 344 11.31 2.37 -7.20
C THR A 344 10.14 2.91 -6.37
N ASP A 345 9.49 2.05 -5.60
CA ASP A 345 8.36 2.44 -4.75
C ASP A 345 8.71 3.58 -3.78
N PHE A 346 9.90 3.56 -3.18
CA PHE A 346 10.35 4.60 -2.25
C PHE A 346 10.65 5.95 -2.93
N ILE A 347 10.65 6.04 -4.25
CA ILE A 347 10.62 7.30 -5.00
C ILE A 347 9.17 7.72 -5.24
N ASP A 348 8.36 6.83 -5.81
CA ASP A 348 6.98 7.13 -6.18
C ASP A 348 6.13 7.50 -4.95
N ASN A 349 6.22 6.74 -3.87
CA ASN A 349 5.41 6.97 -2.68
C ASN A 349 6.08 7.84 -1.59
N SER A 350 7.22 8.46 -1.88
CA SER A 350 7.99 9.24 -0.90
C SER A 350 7.20 10.38 -0.27
N ALA A 351 6.30 11.02 -1.01
CA ALA A 351 5.54 12.17 -0.53
C ALA A 351 4.71 11.88 0.74
N GLY A 352 4.25 10.64 0.94
CA GLY A 352 3.53 10.24 2.13
C GLY A 352 4.40 10.29 3.39
N VAL A 353 5.59 9.70 3.34
CA VAL A 353 6.50 9.69 4.49
C VAL A 353 7.16 11.06 4.68
N ASP A 354 7.47 11.77 3.61
CA ASP A 354 8.02 13.13 3.65
C ASP A 354 7.05 14.10 4.37
N THR A 355 5.77 14.03 4.04
CA THR A 355 4.73 14.81 4.74
C THR A 355 4.65 14.44 6.22
N SER A 356 4.74 13.15 6.56
CA SER A 356 4.75 12.69 7.96
C SER A 356 5.97 13.24 8.73
N ASP A 357 7.14 13.22 8.11
CA ASP A 357 8.37 13.77 8.70
C ASP A 357 8.26 15.28 8.93
N HIS A 358 7.78 16.02 7.93
CA HIS A 358 7.54 17.47 8.08
C HIS A 358 6.52 17.79 9.18
N GLU A 359 5.43 17.02 9.29
CA GLU A 359 4.46 17.21 10.36
C GLU A 359 5.08 17.03 11.74
N VAL A 360 5.87 15.97 11.94
CA VAL A 360 6.60 15.74 13.21
C VAL A 360 7.50 16.92 13.53
N ASN A 361 8.31 17.37 12.57
CA ASN A 361 9.22 18.50 12.78
C ASN A 361 8.50 19.82 13.06
N ILE A 362 7.34 20.06 12.42
CA ILE A 362 6.51 21.24 12.73
C ILE A 362 5.95 21.15 14.14
N LYS A 363 5.46 20.00 14.58
CA LYS A 363 4.97 19.79 15.94
C LYS A 363 6.06 20.05 16.97
N ILE A 364 7.28 19.51 16.74
CA ILE A 364 8.44 19.78 17.63
C ILE A 364 8.77 21.27 17.71
N LEU A 365 8.62 21.99 16.59
CA LEU A 365 8.92 23.44 16.56
C LEU A 365 7.89 24.27 17.33
N LEU A 366 6.65 23.81 17.41
CA LEU A 366 5.54 24.56 18.01
C LEU A 366 5.32 24.26 19.49
N ASP A 367 5.85 23.15 19.99
CA ASP A 367 5.87 22.78 21.41
C ASP A 367 7.04 23.48 22.14
#